data_5f4909111e8e3aa5bccd8fd4a151eea0
#
_entry.id   5f4909111e8e3aa5bccd8fd4a151eea0
#
_cell.length_a   1.000
_cell.length_b   1.000
_cell.length_c   1.000
_cell.angle_alpha   90.00
_cell.angle_beta   90.00
_cell.angle_gamma   90.00
#
_symmetry.space_group_name_H-M   'P 1'
#
loop_
_entity.id
_entity.type
_entity.pdbx_description
1 polymer ?
#
loop_
_entity_poly.entity_id
_entity_poly.type
_entity_poly.pdbx_seq_one_letter_code
_entity_poly.pdbx_strand_id
1 'polypeptide(L)'
;MPVTASQGRRDLWLTWANGLTASRLVAAPLLALAILREAPGWALFVFVAAVLTDLLDGWVARRLGEASSLGGVLDHATDAAFVTAGTGALACSGEVPRILPWLIAAAFVQYAVDSRVAAGNSLRSSALGRWNGVAYFVLLGIPVARDGLGLAWPGAPLVAAIGWALVATTLLSMAQRLRSNRHA
;
A
#
# COMPACT_ATOMS: atom_id res chain seq x y z
N MET A 1 21.26 39.50 -21.68
CA MET A 1 19.99 38.88 -22.03
C MET A 1 19.71 37.81 -20.98
N PRO A 2 18.67 37.89 -20.15
CA PRO A 2 18.36 36.88 -19.17
C PRO A 2 17.60 35.74 -19.84
N VAL A 3 18.15 34.53 -19.76
CA VAL A 3 17.52 33.28 -20.20
C VAL A 3 16.36 32.98 -19.29
N THR A 4 15.17 32.91 -19.86
CA THR A 4 13.89 32.67 -19.19
C THR A 4 13.82 31.30 -18.56
N ALA A 5 13.84 31.25 -17.23
CA ALA A 5 13.66 30.06 -16.39
C ALA A 5 12.15 29.74 -16.20
N SER A 6 11.40 29.46 -17.27
CA SER A 6 9.97 29.19 -17.15
C SER A 6 9.45 27.90 -17.83
N GLN A 7 10.33 27.07 -18.37
CA GLN A 7 9.89 25.84 -19.06
C GLN A 7 9.96 24.54 -18.23
N GLY A 8 10.51 24.57 -17.01
CA GLY A 8 10.77 23.34 -16.24
C GLY A 8 9.60 22.80 -15.38
N ARG A 9 8.40 23.38 -15.37
CA ARG A 9 7.36 23.06 -14.37
C ARG A 9 6.11 22.35 -14.92
N ARG A 10 6.00 22.10 -16.20
CA ARG A 10 4.77 21.53 -16.81
C ARG A 10 4.80 20.02 -17.05
N ASP A 11 5.97 19.36 -17.05
CA ASP A 11 6.10 17.98 -17.48
C ASP A 11 6.23 16.97 -16.33
N LEU A 12 6.11 17.41 -15.05
CA LEU A 12 6.26 16.56 -13.87
C LEU A 12 5.05 15.66 -13.57
N TRP A 13 3.95 15.81 -14.29
CA TRP A 13 2.71 15.04 -14.05
C TRP A 13 2.60 13.77 -14.89
N LEU A 14 3.32 13.66 -16.00
CA LEU A 14 3.33 12.54 -16.93
C LEU A 14 4.70 11.85 -16.95
N THR A 15 5.16 11.37 -15.80
CA THR A 15 6.33 10.50 -15.74
C THR A 15 5.89 9.04 -15.89
N TRP A 16 6.75 8.19 -16.44
CA TRP A 16 6.52 6.75 -16.53
C TRP A 16 6.20 6.17 -15.13
N ALA A 17 6.84 6.71 -14.07
CA ALA A 17 6.56 6.34 -12.69
C ALA A 17 5.09 6.58 -12.31
N ASN A 18 4.50 7.74 -12.66
CA ASN A 18 3.10 8.02 -12.36
C ASN A 18 2.13 7.12 -13.13
N GLY A 19 2.49 6.69 -14.35
CA GLY A 19 1.69 5.76 -15.14
C GLY A 19 1.64 4.36 -14.51
N LEU A 20 2.77 3.89 -14.05
CA LEU A 20 2.89 2.59 -13.37
C LEU A 20 2.18 2.62 -11.98
N THR A 21 2.38 3.70 -11.21
CA THR A 21 1.65 3.91 -9.94
C THR A 21 0.13 3.92 -10.16
N ALA A 22 -0.36 4.56 -11.24
CA ALA A 22 -1.78 4.57 -11.58
C ALA A 22 -2.31 3.16 -11.96
N SER A 23 -1.48 2.27 -12.50
CA SER A 23 -1.89 0.90 -12.84
C SER A 23 -2.34 0.10 -11.62
N ARG A 24 -1.78 0.36 -10.42
CA ARG A 24 -2.20 -0.26 -9.16
C ARG A 24 -3.60 0.15 -8.73
N LEU A 25 -4.07 1.35 -9.07
CA LEU A 25 -5.47 1.74 -8.83
C LEU A 25 -6.45 0.90 -9.63
N VAL A 26 -6.05 0.47 -10.83
CA VAL A 26 -6.84 -0.46 -11.64
C VAL A 26 -6.69 -1.89 -11.13
N ALA A 27 -5.49 -2.29 -10.73
CA ALA A 27 -5.22 -3.62 -10.18
C ALA A 27 -5.97 -3.87 -8.86
N ALA A 28 -6.20 -2.85 -8.02
CA ALA A 28 -6.88 -2.99 -6.74
C ALA A 28 -8.31 -3.57 -6.88
N PRO A 29 -9.23 -2.99 -7.65
CA PRO A 29 -10.56 -3.58 -7.84
C PRO A 29 -10.53 -4.91 -8.61
N LEU A 30 -9.58 -5.10 -9.54
CA LEU A 30 -9.42 -6.36 -10.25
C LEU A 30 -9.01 -7.50 -9.32
N LEU A 31 -8.06 -7.26 -8.41
CA LEU A 31 -7.66 -8.22 -7.39
C LEU A 31 -8.83 -8.56 -6.46
N ALA A 32 -9.51 -7.53 -5.92
CA ALA A 32 -10.65 -7.74 -5.06
C ALA A 32 -11.76 -8.57 -5.75
N LEU A 33 -12.07 -8.24 -7.01
CA LEU A 33 -13.05 -8.97 -7.80
C LEU A 33 -12.61 -10.43 -8.05
N ALA A 34 -11.34 -10.66 -8.36
CA ALA A 34 -10.80 -12.00 -8.58
C ALA A 34 -10.91 -12.87 -7.32
N ILE A 35 -10.62 -12.30 -6.14
CA ILE A 35 -10.79 -12.98 -4.84
C ILE A 35 -12.27 -13.31 -4.60
N LEU A 36 -13.17 -12.32 -4.74
CA LEU A 36 -14.60 -12.47 -4.49
C LEU A 36 -15.29 -13.41 -5.50
N ARG A 37 -14.74 -13.57 -6.69
CA ARG A 37 -15.21 -14.52 -7.73
C ARG A 37 -14.58 -15.90 -7.63
N GLU A 38 -13.78 -16.14 -6.59
CA GLU A 38 -13.07 -17.41 -6.41
C GLU A 38 -12.25 -17.81 -7.64
N ALA A 39 -11.57 -16.83 -8.25
CA ALA A 39 -10.71 -16.98 -9.42
C ALA A 39 -9.22 -16.90 -9.03
N PRO A 40 -8.67 -17.92 -8.32
CA PRO A 40 -7.37 -17.83 -7.65
C PRO A 40 -6.21 -17.59 -8.62
N GLY A 41 -6.25 -18.17 -9.83
CA GLY A 41 -5.23 -17.93 -10.85
C GLY A 41 -5.18 -16.49 -11.31
N TRP A 42 -6.34 -15.82 -11.47
CA TRP A 42 -6.41 -14.40 -11.78
C TRP A 42 -5.98 -13.53 -10.61
N ALA A 43 -6.37 -13.88 -9.39
CA ALA A 43 -5.95 -13.16 -8.19
C ALA A 43 -4.41 -13.18 -8.06
N LEU A 44 -3.78 -14.33 -8.24
CA LEU A 44 -2.33 -14.49 -8.23
C LEU A 44 -1.67 -13.67 -9.35
N PHE A 45 -2.18 -13.74 -10.56
CA PHE A 45 -1.64 -12.99 -11.69
C PHE A 45 -1.67 -11.47 -11.43
N VAL A 46 -2.82 -10.93 -11.01
CA VAL A 46 -2.98 -9.49 -10.72
C VAL A 46 -2.07 -9.07 -9.57
N PHE A 47 -1.99 -9.87 -8.50
CA PHE A 47 -1.13 -9.58 -7.36
C PHE A 47 0.36 -9.55 -7.76
N VAL A 48 0.84 -10.56 -8.45
CA VAL A 48 2.23 -10.63 -8.91
C VAL A 48 2.55 -9.49 -9.89
N ALA A 49 1.65 -9.21 -10.83
CA ALA A 49 1.82 -8.08 -11.76
C ALA A 49 1.92 -6.74 -11.02
N ALA A 50 1.08 -6.51 -10.01
CA ALA A 50 1.12 -5.29 -9.20
C ALA A 50 2.44 -5.16 -8.40
N VAL A 51 2.92 -6.26 -7.79
CA VAL A 51 4.20 -6.26 -7.06
C VAL A 51 5.38 -6.03 -8.01
N LEU A 52 5.38 -6.65 -9.19
CA LEU A 52 6.46 -6.48 -10.17
C LEU A 52 6.48 -5.04 -10.74
N THR A 53 5.33 -4.47 -11.03
CA THR A 53 5.25 -3.08 -11.50
C THR A 53 5.77 -2.12 -10.42
N ASP A 54 5.44 -2.32 -9.15
CA ASP A 54 5.96 -1.54 -8.03
C ASP A 54 7.49 -1.58 -7.92
N LEU A 55 8.08 -2.77 -8.02
CA LEU A 55 9.53 -2.93 -7.98
C LEU A 55 10.21 -2.23 -9.18
N LEU A 56 9.57 -2.28 -10.36
CA LEU A 56 10.08 -1.63 -11.57
C LEU A 56 10.00 -0.11 -11.46
N ASP A 57 8.89 0.43 -10.94
CA ASP A 57 8.71 1.89 -10.74
C ASP A 57 9.79 2.48 -9.86
N GLY A 58 9.99 1.89 -8.69
CA GLY A 58 11.00 2.33 -7.76
C GLY A 58 12.42 2.27 -8.35
N TRP A 59 12.70 1.27 -9.19
CA TRP A 59 13.99 1.14 -9.87
C TRP A 59 14.17 2.20 -10.97
N VAL A 60 13.15 2.41 -11.81
CA VAL A 60 13.15 3.42 -12.88
C VAL A 60 13.26 4.83 -12.31
N ALA A 61 12.44 5.18 -11.32
CA ALA A 61 12.46 6.50 -10.68
C ALA A 61 13.85 6.83 -10.08
N ARG A 62 14.50 5.86 -9.44
CA ARG A 62 15.87 6.03 -8.90
C ARG A 62 16.90 6.21 -10.01
N ARG A 63 16.79 5.50 -11.13
CA ARG A 63 17.73 5.63 -12.25
C ARG A 63 17.58 6.93 -13.03
N LEU A 64 16.37 7.43 -13.16
CA LEU A 64 16.07 8.67 -13.90
C LEU A 64 16.19 9.93 -13.03
N GLY A 65 16.37 9.80 -11.70
CA GLY A 65 16.44 10.94 -10.79
C GLY A 65 15.10 11.69 -10.65
N GLU A 66 13.98 11.06 -11.00
CA GLU A 66 12.63 11.61 -11.00
C GLU A 66 11.90 11.48 -9.65
N ALA A 67 12.63 11.16 -8.57
CA ALA A 67 12.05 11.02 -7.25
C ALA A 67 11.47 12.36 -6.76
N SER A 68 10.13 12.47 -6.73
CA SER A 68 9.42 13.64 -6.22
C SER A 68 8.68 13.31 -4.92
N SER A 69 8.52 14.31 -4.05
CA SER A 69 7.75 14.14 -2.81
C SER A 69 6.27 13.81 -3.08
N LEU A 70 5.70 14.35 -4.15
CA LEU A 70 4.34 14.03 -4.61
C LEU A 70 4.24 12.60 -5.13
N GLY A 71 5.22 12.13 -5.89
CA GLY A 71 5.28 10.73 -6.36
C GLY A 71 5.27 9.75 -5.20
N GLY A 72 6.04 10.01 -4.13
CA GLY A 72 6.05 9.16 -2.94
C GLY A 72 4.70 9.10 -2.21
N VAL A 73 3.95 10.21 -2.15
CA VAL A 73 2.61 10.22 -1.54
C VAL A 73 1.60 9.44 -2.40
N LEU A 74 1.66 9.60 -3.72
CA LEU A 74 0.81 8.86 -4.67
C LEU A 74 1.09 7.36 -4.61
N ASP A 75 2.35 6.98 -4.56
CA ASP A 75 2.79 5.60 -4.43
C ASP A 75 2.21 4.96 -3.15
N HIS A 76 2.42 5.58 -2.00
CA HIS A 76 1.84 5.10 -0.74
C HIS A 76 0.30 5.07 -0.76
N ALA A 77 -0.36 6.01 -1.47
CA ALA A 77 -1.81 6.02 -1.60
C ALA A 77 -2.34 4.84 -2.42
N THR A 78 -1.69 4.55 -3.53
CA THR A 78 -2.06 3.42 -4.40
C THR A 78 -1.78 2.08 -3.73
N ASP A 79 -0.68 1.96 -2.99
CA ASP A 79 -0.37 0.80 -2.17
C ASP A 79 -1.43 0.55 -1.11
N ALA A 80 -1.79 1.60 -0.36
CA ALA A 80 -2.84 1.51 0.66
C ALA A 80 -4.19 1.12 0.04
N ALA A 81 -4.55 1.69 -1.11
CA ALA A 81 -5.77 1.34 -1.83
C ALA A 81 -5.77 -0.12 -2.28
N PHE A 82 -4.66 -0.60 -2.86
CA PHE A 82 -4.49 -1.98 -3.32
C PHE A 82 -4.62 -2.97 -2.17
N VAL A 83 -3.88 -2.75 -1.08
CA VAL A 83 -3.91 -3.63 0.09
C VAL A 83 -5.27 -3.58 0.80
N THR A 84 -5.89 -2.39 0.92
CA THR A 84 -7.22 -2.24 1.52
C THR A 84 -8.28 -3.00 0.73
N ALA A 85 -8.27 -2.89 -0.61
CA ALA A 85 -9.23 -3.58 -1.46
C ALA A 85 -9.04 -5.10 -1.40
N GLY A 86 -7.80 -5.59 -1.50
CA GLY A 86 -7.50 -7.00 -1.42
C GLY A 86 -7.83 -7.62 -0.05
N THR A 87 -7.40 -6.98 1.05
CA THR A 87 -7.75 -7.44 2.40
C THR A 87 -9.24 -7.30 2.69
N GLY A 88 -9.93 -6.33 2.08
CA GLY A 88 -11.38 -6.20 2.13
C GLY A 88 -12.09 -7.41 1.51
N ALA A 89 -11.64 -7.86 0.35
CA ALA A 89 -12.14 -9.07 -0.29
C ALA A 89 -11.88 -10.32 0.57
N LEU A 90 -10.67 -10.48 1.12
CA LEU A 90 -10.35 -11.58 2.05
C LEU A 90 -11.18 -11.52 3.35
N ALA A 91 -11.52 -10.33 3.83
CA ALA A 91 -12.38 -10.17 5.00
C ALA A 91 -13.83 -10.59 4.70
N CYS A 92 -14.32 -10.36 3.49
CA CYS A 92 -15.63 -10.87 3.04
C CYS A 92 -15.65 -12.40 2.96
N SER A 93 -14.55 -13.02 2.55
CA SER A 93 -14.39 -14.49 2.51
C SER A 93 -14.09 -15.10 3.90
N GLY A 94 -13.90 -14.28 4.95
CA GLY A 94 -13.62 -14.75 6.31
C GLY A 94 -12.16 -15.14 6.57
N GLU A 95 -11.25 -14.89 5.66
CA GLU A 95 -9.82 -15.23 5.77
C GLU A 95 -9.07 -14.30 6.75
N VAL A 96 -9.49 -13.05 6.86
CA VAL A 96 -8.87 -12.05 7.75
C VAL A 96 -9.94 -11.31 8.55
N PRO A 97 -9.54 -10.67 9.70
CA PRO A 97 -10.47 -9.89 10.51
C PRO A 97 -11.15 -8.76 9.72
N ARG A 98 -12.48 -8.66 9.79
CA ARG A 98 -13.28 -7.65 9.07
C ARG A 98 -12.90 -6.21 9.38
N ILE A 99 -12.31 -5.95 10.53
CA ILE A 99 -11.87 -4.61 10.94
C ILE A 99 -10.55 -4.20 10.27
N LEU A 100 -9.73 -5.16 9.83
CA LEU A 100 -8.37 -4.90 9.35
C LEU A 100 -8.33 -3.95 8.13
N PRO A 101 -9.11 -4.13 7.05
CA PRO A 101 -9.07 -3.22 5.90
C PRO A 101 -9.43 -1.78 6.28
N TRP A 102 -10.37 -1.58 7.22
CA TRP A 102 -10.72 -0.25 7.72
C TRP A 102 -9.59 0.39 8.52
N LEU A 103 -8.87 -0.39 9.31
CA LEU A 103 -7.70 0.08 10.06
C LEU A 103 -6.53 0.44 9.13
N ILE A 104 -6.32 -0.33 8.07
CA ILE A 104 -5.30 -0.01 7.04
C ILE A 104 -5.63 1.35 6.40
N ALA A 105 -6.87 1.54 5.96
CA ALA A 105 -7.32 2.80 5.38
C ALA A 105 -7.17 3.97 6.37
N ALA A 106 -7.60 3.79 7.63
CA ALA A 106 -7.50 4.81 8.67
C ALA A 106 -6.05 5.16 9.01
N ALA A 107 -5.16 4.17 9.11
CA ALA A 107 -3.74 4.37 9.36
C ALA A 107 -3.06 5.14 8.21
N PHE A 108 -3.47 4.87 6.96
CA PHE A 108 -3.00 5.62 5.81
C PHE A 108 -3.51 7.07 5.82
N VAL A 109 -4.79 7.29 6.08
CA VAL A 109 -5.35 8.66 6.19
C VAL A 109 -4.64 9.44 7.29
N GLN A 110 -4.42 8.83 8.46
CA GLN A 110 -3.64 9.44 9.53
C GLN A 110 -2.23 9.82 9.06
N TYR A 111 -1.54 8.90 8.37
CA TYR A 111 -0.21 9.17 7.81
C TYR A 111 -0.22 10.34 6.81
N ALA A 112 -1.22 10.39 5.93
CA ALA A 112 -1.35 11.45 4.93
C ALA A 112 -1.62 12.83 5.56
N VAL A 113 -2.46 12.87 6.61
CA VAL A 113 -2.75 14.09 7.37
C VAL A 113 -1.52 14.56 8.14
N ASP A 114 -0.85 13.67 8.86
CA ASP A 114 0.37 13.98 9.61
C ASP A 114 1.47 14.49 8.68
N SER A 115 1.61 13.91 7.48
CA SER A 115 2.58 14.35 6.47
C SER A 115 2.29 15.76 5.92
N ARG A 116 1.04 16.18 5.87
CA ARG A 116 0.67 17.56 5.47
C ARG A 116 0.96 18.58 6.56
N VAL A 117 0.71 18.23 7.80
CA VAL A 117 0.97 19.10 8.96
C VAL A 117 2.48 19.32 9.13
N ALA A 118 3.29 18.32 8.80
CA ALA A 118 4.74 18.38 8.97
C ALA A 118 5.52 18.80 7.72
N ALA A 119 4.90 19.42 6.74
CA ALA A 119 5.61 19.98 5.57
C ALA A 119 6.72 21.01 5.94
N GLY A 120 6.91 21.31 7.22
CA GLY A 120 8.01 22.12 7.77
C GLY A 120 9.00 21.36 8.65
N ASN A 121 8.74 20.12 9.07
CA ASN A 121 9.63 19.33 9.93
C ASN A 121 9.68 17.87 9.48
N SER A 122 10.89 17.28 9.52
CA SER A 122 11.10 15.88 9.13
C SER A 122 10.28 14.92 10.01
N LEU A 123 9.15 14.45 9.49
CA LEU A 123 8.34 13.43 10.15
C LEU A 123 9.10 12.12 10.24
N ARG A 124 9.40 11.71 11.45
CA ARG A 124 9.84 10.35 11.75
C ARG A 124 8.64 9.42 11.61
N SER A 125 8.48 8.77 10.44
CA SER A 125 7.59 7.62 10.33
C SER A 125 7.97 6.62 11.42
N SER A 126 7.01 6.17 12.27
CA SER A 126 7.33 5.16 13.27
C SER A 126 7.86 3.90 12.57
N ALA A 127 8.91 3.27 13.11
CA ALA A 127 9.45 2.03 12.56
C ALA A 127 8.34 0.98 12.42
N LEU A 128 7.45 0.90 13.42
CA LEU A 128 6.30 -0.01 13.42
C LEU A 128 5.34 0.25 12.24
N GLY A 129 5.05 1.52 11.91
CA GLY A 129 4.18 1.86 10.78
C GLY A 129 4.76 1.42 9.43
N ARG A 130 6.08 1.52 9.25
CA ARG A 130 6.76 1.04 8.04
C ARG A 130 6.69 -0.48 7.90
N TRP A 131 6.95 -1.20 8.99
CA TRP A 131 6.87 -2.66 9.00
C TRP A 131 5.44 -3.16 8.77
N ASN A 132 4.42 -2.48 9.34
CA ASN A 132 3.02 -2.81 9.09
C ASN A 132 2.69 -2.67 7.60
N GLY A 133 3.17 -1.62 6.90
CA GLY A 133 2.96 -1.47 5.47
C GLY A 133 3.42 -2.71 4.67
N VAL A 134 4.64 -3.18 4.90
CA VAL A 134 5.16 -4.41 4.28
C VAL A 134 4.35 -5.63 4.70
N ALA A 135 4.01 -5.73 5.98
CA ALA A 135 3.30 -6.89 6.53
C ALA A 135 1.87 -7.03 5.98
N TYR A 136 1.20 -5.93 5.60
CA TYR A 136 -0.10 -5.99 4.93
C TYR A 136 0.00 -6.64 3.54
N PHE A 137 1.04 -6.31 2.76
CA PHE A 137 1.29 -6.95 1.47
C PHE A 137 1.58 -8.45 1.63
N VAL A 138 2.38 -8.81 2.64
CA VAL A 138 2.68 -10.20 2.95
C VAL A 138 1.41 -10.95 3.35
N LEU A 139 0.59 -10.38 4.26
CA LEU A 139 -0.67 -11.00 4.67
C LEU A 139 -1.61 -11.21 3.48
N LEU A 140 -1.73 -10.22 2.58
CA LEU A 140 -2.55 -10.33 1.37
C LEU A 140 -2.01 -11.38 0.40
N GLY A 141 -0.68 -11.42 0.22
CA GLY A 141 -0.01 -12.33 -0.70
C GLY A 141 -0.08 -13.80 -0.28
N ILE A 142 -0.13 -14.09 1.02
CA ILE A 142 -0.16 -15.48 1.53
C ILE A 142 -1.36 -16.26 1.00
N PRO A 143 -2.65 -15.87 1.23
CA PRO A 143 -3.78 -16.62 0.72
C PRO A 143 -3.89 -16.55 -0.80
N VAL A 144 -3.56 -15.41 -1.41
CA VAL A 144 -3.55 -15.29 -2.88
C VAL A 144 -2.58 -16.27 -3.53
N ALA A 145 -1.37 -16.39 -2.98
CA ALA A 145 -0.37 -17.34 -3.49
C ALA A 145 -0.76 -18.80 -3.16
N ARG A 146 -1.23 -19.05 -1.93
CA ARG A 146 -1.72 -20.37 -1.52
C ARG A 146 -2.76 -20.91 -2.50
N ASP A 147 -3.81 -20.13 -2.73
CA ASP A 147 -4.95 -20.54 -3.54
C ASP A 147 -4.60 -20.58 -5.04
N GLY A 148 -3.84 -19.58 -5.52
CA GLY A 148 -3.38 -19.53 -6.91
C GLY A 148 -2.43 -20.65 -7.32
N LEU A 149 -1.67 -21.20 -6.36
CA LEU A 149 -0.77 -22.33 -6.57
C LEU A 149 -1.37 -23.67 -6.13
N GLY A 150 -2.61 -23.69 -5.63
CA GLY A 150 -3.28 -24.89 -5.15
C GLY A 150 -2.64 -25.52 -3.91
N LEU A 151 -2.03 -24.68 -3.03
CA LEU A 151 -1.36 -25.16 -1.81
C LEU A 151 -2.37 -25.31 -0.68
N ALA A 152 -2.16 -26.32 0.18
CA ALA A 152 -3.01 -26.54 1.37
C ALA A 152 -2.56 -25.70 2.58
N TRP A 153 -1.35 -25.16 2.58
CA TRP A 153 -0.75 -24.43 3.70
C TRP A 153 -0.16 -23.08 3.22
N PRO A 154 -0.26 -22.01 4.02
CA PRO A 154 -0.85 -21.93 5.38
C PRO A 154 -2.38 -21.87 5.35
N GLY A 155 -3.03 -22.54 6.31
CA GLY A 155 -4.50 -22.56 6.42
C GLY A 155 -5.09 -21.25 6.95
N ALA A 156 -6.40 -21.05 6.75
CA ALA A 156 -7.15 -19.87 7.16
C ALA A 156 -6.96 -19.46 8.65
N PRO A 157 -6.86 -20.40 9.63
CA PRO A 157 -6.64 -20.02 11.02
C PRO A 157 -5.32 -19.27 11.27
N LEU A 158 -4.23 -19.68 10.55
CA LEU A 158 -2.95 -19.00 10.67
C LEU A 158 -2.99 -17.61 10.01
N VAL A 159 -3.62 -17.49 8.84
CA VAL A 159 -3.82 -16.20 8.16
C VAL A 159 -4.63 -15.25 9.04
N ALA A 160 -5.72 -15.73 9.66
CA ALA A 160 -6.52 -14.96 10.58
C ALA A 160 -5.73 -14.51 11.83
N ALA A 161 -4.89 -15.39 12.39
CA ALA A 161 -4.03 -15.06 13.53
C ALA A 161 -3.03 -13.94 13.19
N ILE A 162 -2.38 -14.01 12.03
CA ILE A 162 -1.51 -12.93 11.52
C ILE A 162 -2.33 -11.64 11.31
N GLY A 163 -3.53 -11.75 10.77
CA GLY A 163 -4.45 -10.63 10.61
C GLY A 163 -4.78 -9.93 11.94
N TRP A 164 -5.06 -10.68 13.00
CA TRP A 164 -5.29 -10.12 14.34
C TRP A 164 -4.03 -9.49 14.96
N ALA A 165 -2.86 -10.08 14.73
CA ALA A 165 -1.60 -9.48 15.15
C ALA A 165 -1.38 -8.11 14.45
N LEU A 166 -1.73 -8.02 13.15
CA LEU A 166 -1.67 -6.76 12.41
C LEU A 166 -2.71 -5.74 12.87
N VAL A 167 -3.90 -6.15 13.29
CA VAL A 167 -4.86 -5.25 13.95
C VAL A 167 -4.22 -4.63 15.19
N ALA A 168 -3.63 -5.44 16.08
CA ALA A 168 -3.00 -4.96 17.31
C ALA A 168 -1.84 -4.00 17.03
N THR A 169 -0.92 -4.37 16.11
CA THR A 169 0.24 -3.52 15.77
C THR A 169 -0.15 -2.23 15.05
N THR A 170 -1.22 -2.26 14.24
CA THR A 170 -1.77 -1.06 13.59
C THR A 170 -2.33 -0.08 14.61
N LEU A 171 -3.16 -0.55 15.55
CA LEU A 171 -3.70 0.29 16.62
C LEU A 171 -2.58 0.89 17.48
N LEU A 172 -1.56 0.09 17.81
CA LEU A 172 -0.40 0.56 18.55
C LEU A 172 0.36 1.65 17.79
N SER A 173 0.60 1.44 16.49
CA SER A 173 1.27 2.42 15.64
C SER A 173 0.49 3.73 15.54
N MET A 174 -0.83 3.64 15.38
CA MET A 174 -1.71 4.82 15.35
C MET A 174 -1.69 5.59 16.69
N ALA A 175 -1.73 4.87 17.82
CA ALA A 175 -1.66 5.48 19.14
C ALA A 175 -0.31 6.16 19.41
N GLN A 176 0.80 5.55 18.98
CA GLN A 176 2.14 6.15 19.09
C GLN A 176 2.23 7.48 18.33
N ARG A 177 1.66 7.56 17.12
CA ARG A 177 1.63 8.80 16.32
C ARG A 177 0.82 9.90 17.00
N LEU A 178 -0.37 9.57 17.54
CA LEU A 178 -1.20 10.55 18.25
C LEU A 178 -0.49 11.13 19.48
N ARG A 179 0.31 10.32 20.19
CA ARG A 179 1.10 10.81 21.33
C ARG A 179 2.26 11.71 20.88
N SER A 180 2.96 11.34 19.82
CA SER A 180 4.08 12.12 19.28
C SER A 180 3.63 13.53 18.83
N ASN A 181 2.44 13.63 18.19
CA ASN A 181 1.91 14.92 17.73
C ASN A 181 1.41 15.84 18.85
N ARG A 182 1.17 15.32 20.06
CA ARG A 182 0.77 16.15 21.23
C ARG A 182 1.96 16.78 21.95
N HIS A 183 3.18 16.36 21.65
CA HIS A 183 4.41 16.83 22.28
C HIS A 183 5.31 17.65 21.32
N ALA A 184 4.86 17.87 20.08
CA ALA A 184 5.48 18.72 19.07
C ALA A 184 4.74 20.04 18.92
#